data_1acf43040fcac003823e590dab46fa3f
#
_entry.id   1acf43040fcac003823e590dab46fa3f
#
_cell.length_a   1.000
_cell.length_b   1.000
_cell.length_c   1.000
_cell.angle_alpha   90.00
_cell.angle_beta   90.00
_cell.angle_gamma   90.00
#
_symmetry.space_group_name_H-M   'P 1'
#
loop_
_entity.id
_entity.type
_entity.pdbx_description
1 polymer ?
#
loop_
_entity_poly.entity_id
_entity_poly.type
_entity_poly.pdbx_seq_one_letter_code
_entity_poly.pdbx_strand_id
1 'polypeptide(L)'
;SGLDRVMAINPKTAAVCTEASGFWLMKTEPSECSIYDAFAAANHAVSWFGVRNYQARNFMRDQMKVGDAVLFYHSSCPNPGIVGIARIASKPYPDACQFDEKSDYFDPKSTKDAPRWVAVDVEALVKFPVIPVSILRAQPELADMLILRRGNRLSITPVEKKDFLFIVEHLAQPHS
;
A
#
# COMPACT_ATOMS: atom_id res chain seq x y z
N SER A 1 21.69 -11.52 -0.64
CA SER A 1 20.38 -11.80 -1.21
C SER A 1 19.63 -10.52 -1.54
N GLY A 2 18.54 -10.62 -2.30
CA GLY A 2 17.69 -9.46 -2.62
C GLY A 2 17.07 -8.85 -1.37
N LEU A 3 16.62 -9.68 -0.45
CA LEU A 3 16.05 -9.22 0.83
C LEU A 3 17.09 -8.46 1.65
N ASP A 4 18.31 -8.97 1.74
CA ASP A 4 19.40 -8.30 2.46
C ASP A 4 19.70 -6.93 1.86
N ARG A 5 19.72 -6.82 0.53
CA ARG A 5 19.96 -5.55 -0.16
C ARG A 5 18.88 -4.52 0.16
N VAL A 6 17.62 -4.95 0.15
CA VAL A 6 16.49 -4.05 0.46
C VAL A 6 16.54 -3.60 1.93
N MET A 7 16.82 -4.53 2.85
CA MET A 7 16.93 -4.22 4.27
C MET A 7 18.11 -3.29 4.59
N ALA A 8 19.18 -3.35 3.81
CA ALA A 8 20.33 -2.48 3.99
C ALA A 8 20.04 -1.02 3.62
N ILE A 9 19.03 -0.76 2.76
CA ILE A 9 18.68 0.60 2.35
C ILE A 9 17.98 1.34 3.49
N ASN A 10 17.10 0.66 4.21
CA ASN A 10 16.38 1.27 5.33
C ASN A 10 16.21 0.23 6.45
N PRO A 11 16.79 0.49 7.65
CA PRO A 11 16.71 -0.45 8.78
C PRO A 11 15.29 -0.81 9.20
N LYS A 12 14.33 0.11 9.03
CA LYS A 12 12.92 -0.16 9.35
C LYS A 12 12.34 -1.29 8.51
N THR A 13 12.90 -1.53 7.32
CA THR A 13 12.43 -2.61 6.44
C THR A 13 12.65 -3.98 7.06
N ALA A 14 13.77 -4.19 7.75
CA ALA A 14 14.03 -5.45 8.46
C ALA A 14 12.95 -5.71 9.52
N ALA A 15 12.63 -4.71 10.33
CA ALA A 15 11.59 -4.84 11.36
C ALA A 15 10.24 -5.14 10.74
N VAL A 16 9.88 -4.45 9.65
CA VAL A 16 8.63 -4.68 8.94
C VAL A 16 8.56 -6.11 8.40
N CYS A 17 9.62 -6.60 7.78
CA CYS A 17 9.63 -7.95 7.20
C CYS A 17 9.55 -9.06 8.25
N THR A 18 10.08 -8.83 9.47
CA THR A 18 10.17 -9.86 10.51
C THR A 18 9.09 -9.76 11.57
N GLU A 19 8.56 -8.57 11.84
CA GLU A 19 7.67 -8.31 12.97
C GLU A 19 6.24 -7.94 12.56
N ALA A 20 5.99 -7.67 11.27
CA ALA A 20 4.66 -7.30 10.83
C ALA A 20 3.65 -8.41 11.11
N SER A 21 2.49 -8.03 11.66
CA SER A 21 1.38 -8.97 11.87
C SER A 21 0.52 -9.12 10.62
N GLY A 22 0.60 -8.18 9.69
CA GLY A 22 -0.13 -8.22 8.42
C GLY A 22 0.71 -7.66 7.28
N PHE A 23 0.37 -8.10 6.07
CA PHE A 23 1.02 -7.67 4.84
C PHE A 23 -0.08 -7.27 3.86
N TRP A 24 0.11 -6.13 3.21
CA TRP A 24 -0.92 -5.50 2.39
C TRP A 24 -0.34 -5.04 1.06
N LEU A 25 -1.17 -5.04 0.03
CA LEU A 25 -0.88 -4.32 -1.22
C LEU A 25 -1.88 -3.18 -1.30
N MET A 26 -1.38 -1.96 -1.46
CA MET A 26 -2.19 -0.75 -1.51
C MET A 26 -1.95 -0.01 -2.82
N LYS A 27 -3.03 0.19 -3.57
CA LYS A 27 -2.99 0.85 -4.88
C LYS A 27 -3.32 2.33 -4.74
N THR A 28 -2.56 3.16 -5.43
CA THR A 28 -2.85 4.57 -5.59
C THR A 28 -2.57 4.98 -7.04
N GLU A 29 -3.30 5.98 -7.51
CA GLU A 29 -2.98 6.62 -8.78
C GLU A 29 -1.81 7.59 -8.55
N PRO A 30 -0.69 7.47 -9.31
CA PRO A 30 0.47 8.33 -9.05
C PRO A 30 0.20 9.82 -9.29
N SER A 31 -0.83 10.17 -10.07
CA SER A 31 -1.25 11.57 -10.22
C SER A 31 -1.87 12.14 -8.94
N GLU A 32 -2.44 11.31 -8.08
CA GLU A 32 -2.97 11.73 -6.78
C GLU A 32 -1.90 11.65 -5.68
N CYS A 33 -1.22 10.51 -5.58
CA CYS A 33 -0.18 10.31 -4.59
C CYS A 33 0.77 9.21 -5.06
N SER A 34 1.97 9.59 -5.45
CA SER A 34 3.01 8.64 -5.86
C SER A 34 3.93 8.29 -4.70
N ILE A 35 4.75 7.25 -4.92
CA ILE A 35 5.81 6.92 -3.95
C ILE A 35 6.82 8.07 -3.81
N TYR A 36 7.03 8.84 -4.88
CA TYR A 36 7.90 10.02 -4.83
C TYR A 36 7.30 11.11 -3.95
N ASP A 37 5.98 11.30 -4.01
CA ASP A 37 5.27 12.23 -3.12
C ASP A 37 5.41 11.79 -1.66
N ALA A 38 5.32 10.49 -1.39
CA ALA A 38 5.49 9.96 -0.05
C ALA A 38 6.91 10.23 0.48
N PHE A 39 7.94 10.00 -0.34
CA PHE A 39 9.32 10.31 0.07
C PHE A 39 9.59 11.80 0.25
N ALA A 40 8.87 12.66 -0.46
CA ALA A 40 8.98 14.10 -0.33
C ALA A 40 8.23 14.65 0.89
N ALA A 41 7.32 13.88 1.45
CA ALA A 41 6.50 14.30 2.60
C ALA A 41 7.30 14.25 3.91
N ALA A 42 6.84 15.00 4.90
CA ALA A 42 7.42 14.95 6.24
C ALA A 42 7.40 13.52 6.79
N ASN A 43 8.52 13.07 7.33
CA ASN A 43 8.72 11.71 7.84
C ASN A 43 8.43 10.61 6.79
N HIS A 44 8.44 10.95 5.51
CA HIS A 44 8.11 10.07 4.39
C HIS A 44 6.72 9.42 4.52
N ALA A 45 5.79 10.08 5.20
CA ALA A 45 4.47 9.56 5.49
C ALA A 45 3.39 10.39 4.80
N VAL A 46 2.40 9.70 4.26
CA VAL A 46 1.23 10.30 3.61
C VAL A 46 -0.05 9.70 4.17
N SER A 47 -1.11 10.50 4.18
CA SER A 47 -2.45 10.00 4.49
C SER A 47 -2.99 9.19 3.32
N TRP A 48 -3.48 7.98 3.60
CA TRP A 48 -4.12 7.14 2.58
C TRP A 48 -5.62 7.39 2.59
N PHE A 49 -6.01 8.48 1.96
CA PHE A 49 -7.39 8.95 1.89
C PHE A 49 -8.08 8.46 0.61
N GLY A 50 -9.38 8.68 0.51
CA GLY A 50 -10.13 8.45 -0.71
C GLY A 50 -10.56 7.01 -0.96
N VAL A 51 -10.39 6.12 0.02
CA VAL A 51 -10.87 4.73 -0.10
C VAL A 51 -12.38 4.72 0.08
N ARG A 52 -13.12 4.29 -0.96
CA ARG A 52 -14.59 4.34 -0.98
C ARG A 52 -15.23 2.99 -1.26
N ASN A 53 -14.48 1.91 -1.10
CA ASN A 53 -14.99 0.55 -1.09
C ASN A 53 -15.08 0.08 0.36
N TYR A 54 -16.21 -0.47 0.76
CA TYR A 54 -16.42 -0.88 2.15
C TYR A 54 -15.48 -2.00 2.60
N GLN A 55 -15.17 -2.95 1.73
CA GLN A 55 -14.25 -4.03 2.07
C GLN A 55 -12.83 -3.49 2.32
N ALA A 56 -12.35 -2.61 1.45
CA ALA A 56 -11.04 -1.97 1.62
C ALA A 56 -11.02 -1.10 2.89
N ARG A 57 -12.10 -0.35 3.15
CA ARG A 57 -12.24 0.41 4.40
C ARG A 57 -12.16 -0.50 5.63
N ASN A 58 -12.84 -1.65 5.58
CA ASN A 58 -12.83 -2.59 6.70
C ASN A 58 -11.44 -3.15 6.97
N PHE A 59 -10.64 -3.38 5.95
CA PHE A 59 -9.24 -3.75 6.13
C PHE A 59 -8.48 -2.68 6.93
N MET A 60 -8.61 -1.41 6.55
CA MET A 60 -7.94 -0.31 7.25
C MET A 60 -8.46 -0.12 8.67
N ARG A 61 -9.77 -0.18 8.86
CA ARG A 61 -10.40 0.09 10.14
C ARG A 61 -10.18 -1.05 11.14
N ASP A 62 -10.32 -2.30 10.68
CA ASP A 62 -10.49 -3.44 11.59
C ASP A 62 -9.28 -4.38 11.61
N GLN A 63 -8.44 -4.41 10.58
CA GLN A 63 -7.39 -5.42 10.44
C GLN A 63 -5.97 -4.87 10.40
N MET A 64 -5.75 -3.72 9.75
CA MET A 64 -4.43 -3.12 9.69
C MET A 64 -3.94 -2.69 11.06
N LYS A 65 -2.65 -2.88 11.30
CA LYS A 65 -1.97 -2.47 12.53
C LYS A 65 -0.74 -1.67 12.21
N VAL A 66 -0.38 -0.75 13.10
CA VAL A 66 0.87 0.00 12.99
C VAL A 66 2.03 -0.99 12.89
N GLY A 67 2.90 -0.78 11.92
CA GLY A 67 4.02 -1.68 11.62
C GLY A 67 3.73 -2.74 10.58
N ASP A 68 2.50 -2.87 10.12
CA ASP A 68 2.17 -3.78 9.02
C ASP A 68 2.92 -3.39 7.75
N ALA A 69 3.31 -4.40 6.98
CA ALA A 69 4.05 -4.22 5.73
C ALA A 69 3.11 -3.86 4.58
N VAL A 70 3.58 -3.00 3.69
CA VAL A 70 2.82 -2.55 2.53
C VAL A 70 3.66 -2.69 1.27
N LEU A 71 3.10 -3.32 0.25
CA LEU A 71 3.57 -3.19 -1.13
C LEU A 71 2.86 -1.98 -1.74
N PHE A 72 3.63 -0.95 -2.02
CA PHE A 72 3.13 0.31 -2.59
C PHE A 72 2.96 0.11 -4.10
N TYR A 73 1.73 0.28 -4.59
CA TYR A 73 1.39 -0.05 -5.99
C TYR A 73 0.83 1.16 -6.71
N HIS A 74 1.38 1.48 -7.88
CA HIS A 74 0.82 2.49 -8.79
C HIS A 74 -0.16 1.85 -9.75
N SER A 75 -1.39 2.37 -9.78
CA SER A 75 -2.45 1.92 -10.67
C SER A 75 -2.93 3.05 -11.58
N SER A 76 -3.70 2.71 -12.61
CA SER A 76 -4.30 3.69 -13.55
C SER A 76 -3.25 4.63 -14.14
N CYS A 77 -2.15 4.05 -14.61
CA CYS A 77 -1.02 4.77 -15.19
C CYS A 77 -0.40 3.92 -16.31
N PRO A 78 0.52 4.47 -17.11
CA PRO A 78 1.09 3.75 -18.26
C PRO A 78 1.83 2.45 -17.89
N ASN A 79 2.42 2.39 -16.70
CA ASN A 79 3.20 1.23 -16.26
C ASN A 79 2.81 0.82 -14.84
N PRO A 80 1.62 0.20 -14.67
CA PRO A 80 1.14 -0.16 -13.34
C PRO A 80 1.96 -1.29 -12.73
N GLY A 81 2.18 -1.22 -11.42
CA GLY A 81 2.93 -2.23 -10.70
C GLY A 81 3.38 -1.78 -9.33
N ILE A 82 4.14 -2.65 -8.68
CA ILE A 82 4.71 -2.40 -7.35
C ILE A 82 5.94 -1.50 -7.51
N VAL A 83 6.00 -0.42 -6.75
CA VAL A 83 7.06 0.59 -6.85
C VAL A 83 7.86 0.76 -5.57
N GLY A 84 7.48 0.09 -4.49
CA GLY A 84 8.20 0.21 -3.24
C GLY A 84 7.60 -0.56 -2.10
N ILE A 85 8.26 -0.44 -0.96
CA ILE A 85 7.84 -1.00 0.32
C ILE A 85 7.54 0.15 1.25
N ALA A 86 6.46 0.02 1.99
CA ALA A 86 6.03 0.99 2.99
C ALA A 86 5.56 0.25 4.25
N ARG A 87 5.17 1.00 5.26
CA ARG A 87 4.56 0.44 6.47
C ARG A 87 3.36 1.27 6.89
N ILE A 88 2.43 0.65 7.58
CA ILE A 88 1.34 1.36 8.23
C ILE A 88 1.91 2.12 9.41
N ALA A 89 1.72 3.44 9.43
CA ALA A 89 2.36 4.33 10.39
C ALA A 89 1.41 4.95 11.41
N SER A 90 0.11 4.69 11.29
CA SER A 90 -0.89 5.19 12.24
C SER A 90 -2.03 4.22 12.43
N LYS A 91 -2.78 4.42 13.52
CA LYS A 91 -4.12 3.84 13.65
C LYS A 91 -5.07 4.50 12.65
N PRO A 92 -6.19 3.84 12.29
CA PRO A 92 -7.17 4.47 11.41
C PRO A 92 -7.81 5.69 12.06
N TYR A 93 -8.09 6.70 11.24
CA TYR A 93 -8.76 7.93 11.65
C TYR A 93 -9.77 8.34 10.58
N PRO A 94 -10.78 9.19 10.91
CA PRO A 94 -11.75 9.60 9.90
C PRO A 94 -11.07 10.31 8.73
N ASP A 95 -11.43 9.91 7.51
CA ASP A 95 -10.95 10.55 6.30
C ASP A 95 -11.65 11.91 6.13
N ALA A 96 -10.90 12.99 6.21
CA ALA A 96 -11.45 14.35 6.16
C ALA A 96 -12.12 14.67 4.81
N CYS A 97 -11.69 14.02 3.73
CA CYS A 97 -12.26 14.27 2.39
C CYS A 97 -13.74 13.93 2.29
N GLN A 98 -14.23 13.03 3.15
CA GLN A 98 -15.65 12.66 3.13
C GLN A 98 -16.59 13.81 3.50
N PHE A 99 -16.09 14.83 4.20
CA PHE A 99 -16.85 15.98 4.65
C PHE A 99 -16.69 17.22 3.77
N ASP A 100 -15.78 17.17 2.80
CA ASP A 100 -15.43 18.30 1.94
C ASP A 100 -16.22 18.22 0.64
N GLU A 101 -17.20 19.11 0.47
CA GLU A 101 -18.05 19.16 -0.72
C GLU A 101 -17.27 19.38 -2.01
N LYS A 102 -16.07 19.93 -1.93
CA LYS A 102 -15.20 20.18 -3.09
C LYS A 102 -14.34 18.99 -3.46
N SER A 103 -14.26 17.98 -2.59
CA SER A 103 -13.48 16.78 -2.84
C SER A 103 -14.24 15.82 -3.75
N ASP A 104 -13.50 15.15 -4.66
CA ASP A 104 -14.04 14.03 -5.42
C ASP A 104 -14.49 12.87 -4.55
N TYR A 105 -14.04 12.84 -3.30
CA TYR A 105 -14.34 11.79 -2.31
C TYR A 105 -15.39 12.21 -1.28
N PHE A 106 -16.09 13.30 -1.54
CA PHE A 106 -17.18 13.75 -0.67
C PHE A 106 -18.29 12.71 -0.60
N ASP A 107 -18.77 12.43 0.63
CA ASP A 107 -19.91 11.54 0.87
C ASP A 107 -20.98 12.29 1.67
N PRO A 108 -22.07 12.71 1.01
CA PRO A 108 -23.14 13.46 1.70
C PRO A 108 -23.86 12.65 2.78
N LYS A 109 -23.73 11.33 2.77
CA LYS A 109 -24.35 10.46 3.77
C LYS A 109 -23.47 10.26 5.01
N SER A 110 -22.21 10.68 4.97
CA SER A 110 -21.31 10.58 6.11
C SER A 110 -21.45 11.81 6.99
N THR A 111 -21.39 11.61 8.30
CA THR A 111 -21.45 12.70 9.29
C THR A 111 -20.25 12.64 10.21
N LYS A 112 -19.91 13.77 10.83
CA LYS A 112 -18.79 13.82 11.78
C LYS A 112 -19.02 12.95 13.01
N ASP A 113 -20.28 12.74 13.39
CA ASP A 113 -20.65 11.88 14.51
C ASP A 113 -20.59 10.38 14.15
N ALA A 114 -20.76 10.06 12.86
CA ALA A 114 -20.74 8.68 12.37
C ALA A 114 -20.00 8.63 11.02
N PRO A 115 -18.67 8.83 11.02
CA PRO A 115 -17.91 8.80 9.78
C PRO A 115 -17.89 7.39 9.19
N ARG A 116 -18.15 7.30 7.90
CA ARG A 116 -18.14 6.02 7.17
C ARG A 116 -16.75 5.61 6.71
N TRP A 117 -15.91 6.61 6.41
CA TRP A 117 -14.65 6.40 5.73
C TRP A 117 -13.48 6.79 6.62
N VAL A 118 -12.46 5.94 6.58
CA VAL A 118 -11.25 6.12 7.37
C VAL A 118 -10.03 6.22 6.46
N ALA A 119 -8.96 6.73 7.02
CA ALA A 119 -7.63 6.76 6.41
C ALA A 119 -6.62 6.21 7.42
N VAL A 120 -5.47 5.80 6.92
CA VAL A 120 -4.29 5.48 7.72
C VAL A 120 -3.10 6.25 7.14
N ASP A 121 -2.10 6.50 7.95
CA ASP A 121 -0.83 7.02 7.46
C ASP A 121 0.03 5.87 6.98
N VAL A 122 0.69 6.08 5.85
CA VAL A 122 1.59 5.10 5.23
C VAL A 122 2.96 5.75 5.06
N GLU A 123 3.98 5.14 5.64
CA GLU A 123 5.36 5.62 5.55
C GLU A 123 6.12 4.84 4.49
N ALA A 124 6.66 5.53 3.49
CA ALA A 124 7.50 4.92 2.47
C ALA A 124 8.87 4.57 3.04
N LEU A 125 9.34 3.34 2.77
CA LEU A 125 10.62 2.84 3.29
C LEU A 125 11.65 2.65 2.19
N VAL A 126 11.27 2.02 1.08
CA VAL A 126 12.16 1.71 -0.04
C VAL A 126 11.40 1.93 -1.33
N LYS A 127 12.05 2.52 -2.32
CA LYS A 127 11.52 2.59 -3.69
C LYS A 127 12.45 1.83 -4.64
N PHE A 128 11.86 1.29 -5.68
CA PHE A 128 12.60 0.58 -6.72
C PHE A 128 11.89 0.76 -8.07
N PRO A 129 12.57 0.43 -9.18
CA PRO A 129 11.92 0.45 -10.49
C PRO A 129 10.66 -0.42 -10.45
N VAL A 130 9.61 0.03 -11.13
CA VAL A 130 8.32 -0.65 -11.09
C VAL A 130 8.48 -2.14 -11.41
N ILE A 131 7.81 -2.96 -10.60
CA ILE A 131 7.61 -4.39 -10.91
C ILE A 131 6.23 -4.46 -11.57
N PRO A 132 6.17 -4.60 -12.91
CA PRO A 132 4.88 -4.61 -13.61
C PRO A 132 4.01 -5.80 -13.19
N VAL A 133 2.70 -5.62 -13.27
CA VAL A 133 1.78 -6.72 -12.98
C VAL A 133 2.02 -7.93 -13.87
N SER A 134 2.49 -7.73 -15.11
CA SER A 134 2.84 -8.82 -16.02
C SER A 134 3.98 -9.69 -15.47
N ILE A 135 4.96 -9.08 -14.80
CA ILE A 135 6.03 -9.82 -14.15
C ILE A 135 5.51 -10.63 -12.96
N LEU A 136 4.60 -10.04 -12.18
CA LEU A 136 3.96 -10.78 -11.08
C LEU A 136 3.20 -11.99 -11.59
N ARG A 137 2.44 -11.82 -12.67
CA ARG A 137 1.68 -12.93 -13.30
C ARG A 137 2.57 -14.03 -13.85
N ALA A 138 3.79 -13.71 -14.23
CA ALA A 138 4.74 -14.67 -14.77
C ALA A 138 5.36 -15.58 -13.71
N GLN A 139 5.16 -15.28 -12.42
CA GLN A 139 5.73 -16.05 -11.32
C GLN A 139 4.75 -17.10 -10.83
N PRO A 140 5.02 -18.41 -11.05
CA PRO A 140 4.14 -19.46 -10.53
C PRO A 140 3.95 -19.38 -9.01
N GLU A 141 4.97 -18.95 -8.28
CA GLU A 141 4.95 -18.81 -6.82
C GLU A 141 3.92 -17.80 -6.33
N LEU A 142 3.54 -16.84 -7.18
CA LEU A 142 2.60 -15.78 -6.85
C LEU A 142 1.19 -16.00 -7.39
N ALA A 143 0.91 -17.21 -7.92
CA ALA A 143 -0.33 -17.49 -8.64
C ALA A 143 -1.60 -17.20 -7.82
N ASP A 144 -1.53 -17.33 -6.50
CA ASP A 144 -2.69 -17.15 -5.62
C ASP A 144 -2.84 -15.73 -5.06
N MET A 145 -1.98 -14.79 -5.45
CA MET A 145 -2.13 -13.41 -4.98
C MET A 145 -3.48 -12.83 -5.42
N LEU A 146 -4.17 -12.18 -4.49
CA LEU A 146 -5.51 -11.63 -4.74
C LEU A 146 -5.51 -10.58 -5.85
N ILE A 147 -4.46 -9.77 -5.95
CA ILE A 147 -4.36 -8.76 -7.01
C ILE A 147 -4.38 -9.37 -8.41
N LEU A 148 -3.91 -10.61 -8.55
CA LEU A 148 -3.83 -11.30 -9.84
C LEU A 148 -5.13 -12.00 -10.22
N ARG A 149 -6.09 -12.10 -9.32
CA ARG A 149 -7.38 -12.72 -9.61
C ARG A 149 -8.17 -11.90 -10.59
N ARG A 150 -8.75 -12.58 -11.58
CA ARG A 150 -9.60 -11.95 -12.58
C ARG A 150 -10.79 -11.27 -11.91
N GLY A 151 -11.05 -10.02 -12.27
CA GLY A 151 -12.17 -9.25 -11.74
C GLY A 151 -11.93 -8.62 -10.38
N ASN A 152 -10.74 -8.78 -9.78
CA ASN A 152 -10.41 -8.09 -8.53
C ASN A 152 -10.23 -6.60 -8.80
N ARG A 153 -11.05 -5.78 -8.14
CA ARG A 153 -11.02 -4.31 -8.26
C ARG A 153 -10.71 -3.61 -6.94
N LEU A 154 -10.34 -4.37 -5.91
CA LEU A 154 -10.01 -3.79 -4.61
C LEU A 154 -8.71 -2.99 -4.70
N SER A 155 -8.72 -1.79 -4.13
CA SER A 155 -7.52 -0.97 -4.03
C SER A 155 -6.60 -1.39 -2.89
N ILE A 156 -7.10 -2.20 -1.97
CA ILE A 156 -6.34 -2.76 -0.85
C ILE A 156 -6.63 -4.25 -0.81
N THR A 157 -5.57 -5.07 -0.81
CA THR A 157 -5.70 -6.51 -0.67
C THR A 157 -4.69 -7.03 0.35
N PRO A 158 -5.08 -8.02 1.17
CA PRO A 158 -4.11 -8.72 2.00
C PRO A 158 -3.14 -9.52 1.13
N VAL A 159 -1.91 -9.67 1.61
CA VAL A 159 -0.84 -10.41 0.96
C VAL A 159 -0.32 -11.44 1.95
N GLU A 160 -0.06 -12.65 1.49
CA GLU A 160 0.58 -13.65 2.36
C GLU A 160 2.06 -13.27 2.56
N LYS A 161 2.57 -13.50 3.75
CA LYS A 161 3.98 -13.20 4.09
C LYS A 161 4.95 -13.84 3.09
N LYS A 162 4.71 -15.10 2.70
CA LYS A 162 5.58 -15.79 1.73
C LYS A 162 5.65 -15.07 0.39
N ASP A 163 4.52 -14.50 -0.07
CA ASP A 163 4.45 -13.78 -1.33
C ASP A 163 5.16 -12.44 -1.24
N PHE A 164 4.98 -11.73 -0.12
CA PHE A 164 5.69 -10.49 0.15
C PHE A 164 7.19 -10.71 0.14
N LEU A 165 7.67 -11.72 0.86
CA LEU A 165 9.11 -12.02 0.93
C LEU A 165 9.67 -12.48 -0.42
N PHE A 166 8.90 -13.24 -1.19
CA PHE A 166 9.31 -13.66 -2.54
C PHE A 166 9.53 -12.44 -3.44
N ILE A 167 8.61 -11.50 -3.43
CA ILE A 167 8.70 -10.27 -4.23
C ILE A 167 9.93 -9.47 -3.84
N VAL A 168 10.16 -9.28 -2.55
CA VAL A 168 11.31 -8.52 -2.05
C VAL A 168 12.62 -9.22 -2.39
N GLU A 169 12.69 -10.53 -2.23
CA GLU A 169 13.91 -11.31 -2.49
C GLU A 169 14.25 -11.39 -3.97
N HIS A 170 13.25 -11.61 -4.83
CA HIS A 170 13.52 -12.01 -6.21
C HIS A 170 13.17 -10.95 -7.26
N LEU A 171 12.26 -10.03 -6.97
CA LEU A 171 11.74 -9.10 -7.98
C LEU A 171 12.08 -7.63 -7.71
N ALA A 172 12.24 -7.23 -6.46
CA ALA A 172 12.60 -5.86 -6.12
C ALA A 172 14.08 -5.62 -6.46
N GLN A 173 14.35 -4.54 -7.20
CA GLN A 173 15.70 -4.17 -7.63
C GLN A 173 15.95 -2.72 -7.20
N PRO A 174 16.18 -2.48 -5.91
CA PRO A 174 16.34 -1.11 -5.42
C PRO A 174 17.55 -0.45 -6.05
N HIS A 175 17.47 0.85 -6.28
CA HIS A 175 18.63 1.63 -6.71
C HIS A 175 19.68 1.61 -5.60
N SER A 176 20.89 1.33 -5.96
CA SER A 176 22.04 1.37 -5.06
C SER A 176 22.43 2.82 -4.71
#